data_d754c3f215db5abfb8755deedfa819b5
#
_entry.id   d754c3f215db5abfb8755deedfa819b5
#
_cell.length_a   1.000
_cell.length_b   1.000
_cell.length_c   1.000
_cell.angle_alpha   90.00
_cell.angle_beta   90.00
_cell.angle_gamma   90.00
#
_symmetry.space_group_name_H-M   'P 1'
#
loop_
_entity.id
_entity.type
_entity.pdbx_description
1 polymer ?
#
loop_
_entity_poly.entity_id
_entity_poly.type
_entity_poly.pdbx_seq_one_letter_code
_entity_poly.pdbx_strand_id
1 'polypeptide(L)'
;AVMILALLYGNGDFSDTIAIVTMCGWDTDCNGGNVATIIGVRNGLEGIDYDRWRKPVHDLLVCSSVIGSLNIMDIPYGALYIGKMAYELAGEELPEPWKELAEKRIHSCHFEFPGSTHSMQIRVDSVTDEKDPITRECCVCNTDESAHSGSRSLKATAVPVNSGERVFVYQKTYYEPKDFHDSRYDPCFSPLVYPGQTVHGSVMLPEYAGEADCSLYVRDLRSGKIFTGKSVHLKKGCWQELSFRIPSWEGALIGEMGVCFDLLMGTQATQTFAGLLDDLWADGTPDYRIDFCQETTEVWTGLHKEVSQFTRLKGHLYLDQGALHLSCADFGEAYTGRYDWKDYTAVFEMTPLTGENNMVNVRVQGAIRSYAVALLADSKIALLKNENGYRVLTETAFDWKAGRDYEVSVCAQGARLHAEIKEVPVGCRQNQQLQTETAVLEYEDTDHPYLQGAVGVSVRNGSHAKYSSIRMRCNS
;
A
#
# COMPACT_ATOMS: atom_id res chain seq x y z
N ALA A 1 4.28 23.09 29.14
CA ALA A 1 5.32 23.20 30.18
C ALA A 1 6.34 22.06 30.08
N VAL A 2 5.92 20.79 30.07
CA VAL A 2 6.82 19.62 30.09
C VAL A 2 7.78 19.55 28.88
N MET A 3 7.33 19.92 27.69
CA MET A 3 8.18 19.98 26.49
C MET A 3 9.32 20.99 26.64
N ILE A 4 9.00 22.20 27.16
CA ILE A 4 10.00 23.26 27.40
C ILE A 4 11.01 22.80 28.46
N LEU A 5 10.53 22.16 29.53
CA LEU A 5 11.39 21.61 30.56
C LEU A 5 12.36 20.59 30.01
N ALA A 6 11.88 19.64 29.19
CA ALA A 6 12.73 18.63 28.55
C ALA A 6 13.78 19.25 27.62
N LEU A 7 13.39 20.20 26.78
CA LEU A 7 14.31 20.89 25.87
C LEU A 7 15.39 21.71 26.60
N LEU A 8 15.06 22.30 27.78
CA LEU A 8 16.01 23.08 28.58
C LEU A 8 16.99 22.18 29.35
N TYR A 9 16.51 21.09 29.92
CA TYR A 9 17.32 20.25 30.81
C TYR A 9 17.94 19.02 30.12
N GLY A 10 17.55 18.72 28.90
CA GLY A 10 18.14 17.64 28.08
C GLY A 10 19.50 17.96 27.47
N ASN A 11 20.05 19.15 27.73
CA ASN A 11 21.37 19.61 27.28
C ASN A 11 21.63 19.46 25.78
N GLY A 12 20.58 19.41 24.97
CA GLY A 12 20.67 19.16 23.53
C GLY A 12 20.93 17.70 23.14
N ASP A 13 20.97 16.79 24.10
CA ASP A 13 21.04 15.35 23.83
C ASP A 13 19.63 14.79 23.52
N PHE A 14 19.54 13.97 22.48
CA PHE A 14 18.25 13.39 22.04
C PHE A 14 17.68 12.44 23.09
N SER A 15 18.49 11.53 23.59
CA SER A 15 18.05 10.50 24.53
C SER A 15 17.65 11.05 25.89
N ASP A 16 18.43 12.00 26.43
CA ASP A 16 18.13 12.67 27.69
C ASP A 16 16.87 13.51 27.57
N THR A 17 16.71 14.23 26.47
CA THR A 17 15.52 15.07 26.22
C THR A 17 14.26 14.23 26.16
N ILE A 18 14.28 13.09 25.45
CA ILE A 18 13.15 12.16 25.39
C ILE A 18 12.87 11.51 26.74
N ALA A 19 13.90 11.10 27.47
CA ALA A 19 13.74 10.53 28.81
C ALA A 19 13.06 11.50 29.77
N ILE A 20 13.48 12.76 29.80
CA ILE A 20 12.90 13.78 30.68
C ILE A 20 11.42 14.02 30.36
N VAL A 21 11.05 14.23 29.08
CA VAL A 21 9.63 14.48 28.73
C VAL A 21 8.75 13.29 29.04
N THR A 22 9.24 12.07 28.82
CA THR A 22 8.50 10.83 29.09
C THR A 22 8.31 10.62 30.60
N MET A 23 9.34 10.86 31.40
CA MET A 23 9.27 10.74 32.86
C MET A 23 8.36 11.77 33.54
N CYS A 24 8.03 12.86 32.87
CA CYS A 24 7.03 13.79 33.36
C CYS A 24 5.62 13.19 33.48
N GLY A 25 5.34 12.10 32.77
CA GLY A 25 4.09 11.34 32.88
C GLY A 25 2.84 12.03 32.31
N TRP A 26 2.99 13.10 31.56
CA TRP A 26 1.90 13.87 30.96
C TRP A 26 1.87 13.69 29.45
N ASP A 27 0.86 12.96 28.94
CA ASP A 27 0.63 12.75 27.51
C ASP A 27 1.96 12.38 26.80
N THR A 28 2.55 11.30 27.24
CA THR A 28 3.93 10.94 26.98
C THR A 28 4.23 10.66 25.51
N ASP A 29 3.25 10.14 24.77
CA ASP A 29 3.30 9.88 23.33
C ASP A 29 3.29 11.20 22.53
N CYS A 30 2.30 12.07 22.72
CA CYS A 30 2.23 13.34 22.01
C CYS A 30 3.37 14.29 22.38
N ASN A 31 3.64 14.48 23.67
CA ASN A 31 4.72 15.37 24.11
C ASN A 31 6.10 14.81 23.72
N GLY A 32 6.28 13.49 23.82
CA GLY A 32 7.48 12.80 23.37
C GLY A 32 7.70 12.96 21.87
N GLY A 33 6.68 12.75 21.05
CA GLY A 33 6.74 12.93 19.60
C GLY A 33 7.09 14.36 19.17
N ASN A 34 6.44 15.37 19.80
CA ASN A 34 6.75 16.77 19.53
C ASN A 34 8.21 17.14 19.88
N VAL A 35 8.67 16.72 21.05
CA VAL A 35 10.04 17.00 21.52
C VAL A 35 11.06 16.26 20.67
N ALA A 36 10.79 14.98 20.32
CA ALA A 36 11.66 14.19 19.45
C ALA A 36 11.81 14.83 18.06
N THR A 37 10.72 15.36 17.51
CA THR A 37 10.76 16.08 16.22
C THR A 37 11.67 17.31 16.33
N ILE A 38 11.51 18.14 17.34
CA ILE A 38 12.31 19.36 17.51
C ILE A 38 13.80 19.03 17.67
N ILE A 39 14.13 18.11 18.59
CA ILE A 39 15.53 17.78 18.88
C ILE A 39 16.17 16.96 17.76
N GLY A 40 15.39 16.11 17.09
CA GLY A 40 15.83 15.33 15.95
C GLY A 40 16.17 16.20 14.74
N VAL A 41 15.34 17.18 14.40
CA VAL A 41 15.61 18.16 13.33
C VAL A 41 16.85 18.99 13.68
N ARG A 42 16.99 19.39 14.94
CA ARG A 42 18.18 20.15 15.40
C ARG A 42 19.48 19.36 15.27
N ASN A 43 19.47 18.08 15.66
CA ASN A 43 20.68 17.28 15.80
C ASN A 43 21.00 16.45 14.54
N GLY A 44 20.04 16.27 13.62
CA GLY A 44 20.14 15.38 12.47
C GLY A 44 20.18 13.91 12.87
N LEU A 45 20.34 13.04 11.87
CA LEU A 45 20.36 11.58 12.07
C LEU A 45 21.53 11.12 12.95
N GLU A 46 22.66 11.80 12.86
CA GLU A 46 23.87 11.49 13.65
C GLU A 46 23.68 11.76 15.14
N GLY A 47 22.78 12.67 15.50
CA GLY A 47 22.44 12.99 16.89
C GLY A 47 21.41 12.05 17.51
N ILE A 48 20.94 11.05 16.79
CA ILE A 48 19.97 10.04 17.26
C ILE A 48 20.69 8.70 17.42
N ASP A 49 20.79 8.20 18.65
CA ASP A 49 21.39 6.88 18.93
C ASP A 49 20.67 5.80 18.13
N TYR A 50 21.39 5.21 17.15
CA TYR A 50 20.85 4.22 16.23
C TYR A 50 20.38 2.96 16.94
N ASP A 51 21.20 2.38 17.82
CA ASP A 51 20.89 1.10 18.47
C ASP A 51 19.74 1.24 19.46
N ARG A 52 19.63 2.39 20.11
CA ARG A 52 18.60 2.64 21.11
C ARG A 52 17.25 3.02 20.50
N TRP A 53 17.23 3.88 19.47
CA TRP A 53 16.00 4.50 18.99
C TRP A 53 15.57 4.06 17.61
N ARG A 54 16.51 3.92 16.65
CA ARG A 54 16.18 3.66 15.26
C ARG A 54 16.06 2.18 14.94
N LYS A 55 17.05 1.38 15.35
CA LYS A 55 17.10 -0.05 15.12
C LYS A 55 15.90 -0.84 15.69
N PRO A 56 15.41 -0.58 16.93
CA PRO A 56 14.22 -1.28 17.45
C PRO A 56 12.93 -0.95 16.69
N VAL A 57 12.81 0.26 16.14
CA VAL A 57 11.67 0.69 15.33
C VAL A 57 11.74 0.08 13.92
N HIS A 58 12.94 -0.21 13.44
CA HIS A 58 13.21 -0.86 12.16
C HIS A 58 12.53 -0.16 10.98
N ASP A 59 12.49 1.17 11.02
CA ASP A 59 11.81 2.05 10.07
C ASP A 59 10.30 1.82 9.90
N LEU A 60 9.68 0.94 10.68
CA LEU A 60 8.24 0.69 10.57
C LEU A 60 7.44 1.94 10.92
N LEU A 61 6.57 2.34 10.02
CA LEU A 61 5.63 3.43 10.21
C LEU A 61 4.25 3.01 9.73
N VAL A 62 3.31 2.94 10.67
CA VAL A 62 1.91 2.63 10.40
C VAL A 62 1.08 3.87 10.69
N CYS A 63 0.26 4.26 9.74
CA CYS A 63 -0.64 5.40 9.83
C CYS A 63 -2.10 4.94 9.87
N SER A 64 -3.00 5.83 10.28
CA SER A 64 -4.44 5.60 10.29
C SER A 64 -5.13 6.74 9.54
N SER A 65 -5.14 6.64 8.21
CA SER A 65 -5.81 7.57 7.31
C SER A 65 -6.91 6.87 6.52
N VAL A 66 -7.70 7.62 5.80
CA VAL A 66 -8.75 7.08 4.91
C VAL A 66 -8.19 6.51 3.59
N ILE A 67 -6.91 6.68 3.32
CA ILE A 67 -6.23 6.08 2.17
C ILE A 67 -5.35 4.94 2.67
N GLY A 68 -5.85 3.72 2.58
CA GLY A 68 -5.24 2.53 3.16
C GLY A 68 -3.82 2.23 2.69
N SER A 69 -3.46 2.61 1.47
CA SER A 69 -2.10 2.46 0.96
C SER A 69 -1.09 3.45 1.57
N LEU A 70 -1.55 4.57 2.12
CA LEU A 70 -0.71 5.50 2.87
C LEU A 70 -0.63 5.12 4.37
N ASN A 71 -1.35 4.10 4.80
CA ASN A 71 -1.27 3.58 6.15
C ASN A 71 -0.12 2.59 6.33
N ILE A 72 0.40 2.05 5.22
CA ILE A 72 1.61 1.21 5.18
C ILE A 72 2.74 2.09 4.65
N MET A 73 3.61 2.52 5.55
CA MET A 73 4.75 3.37 5.23
C MET A 73 6.02 2.84 5.87
N ASP A 74 7.13 3.42 5.52
CA ASP A 74 8.37 3.37 6.31
C ASP A 74 8.86 4.79 6.60
N ILE A 75 9.75 4.93 7.58
CA ILE A 75 10.25 6.25 8.01
C ILE A 75 10.97 6.97 6.86
N PRO A 76 11.86 6.33 6.06
CA PRO A 76 12.45 6.95 4.88
C PRO A 76 11.42 7.49 3.89
N TYR A 77 10.40 6.70 3.57
CA TYR A 77 9.33 7.16 2.68
C TYR A 77 8.58 8.36 3.25
N GLY A 78 8.19 8.28 4.54
CA GLY A 78 7.48 9.37 5.21
C GLY A 78 8.32 10.66 5.24
N ALA A 79 9.62 10.56 5.51
CA ALA A 79 10.53 11.70 5.53
C ALA A 79 10.65 12.35 4.14
N LEU A 80 10.82 11.55 3.09
CA LEU A 80 10.91 12.03 1.71
C LEU A 80 9.60 12.67 1.24
N TYR A 81 8.46 12.05 1.57
CA TYR A 81 7.13 12.57 1.25
C TYR A 81 6.89 13.94 1.89
N ILE A 82 7.17 14.07 3.20
CA ILE A 82 7.02 15.35 3.92
C ILE A 82 8.00 16.39 3.39
N GLY A 83 9.26 16.00 3.15
CA GLY A 83 10.28 16.87 2.59
C GLY A 83 9.86 17.44 1.22
N LYS A 84 9.38 16.59 0.31
CA LYS A 84 8.86 17.03 -0.99
C LYS A 84 7.75 18.05 -0.84
N MET A 85 6.76 17.77 0.01
CA MET A 85 5.65 18.70 0.25
C MET A 85 6.10 20.04 0.84
N ALA A 86 7.11 20.02 1.72
CA ALA A 86 7.65 21.24 2.33
C ALA A 86 8.35 22.13 1.28
N TYR A 87 9.12 21.55 0.38
CA TYR A 87 9.77 22.28 -0.73
C TYR A 87 8.73 22.82 -1.73
N GLU A 88 7.74 22.01 -2.10
CA GLU A 88 6.63 22.47 -2.96
C GLU A 88 5.87 23.65 -2.35
N LEU A 89 5.60 23.60 -1.04
CA LEU A 89 4.92 24.68 -0.32
C LEU A 89 5.77 25.96 -0.24
N ALA A 90 7.08 25.81 -0.13
CA ALA A 90 8.02 26.92 -0.15
C ALA A 90 8.23 27.53 -1.56
N GLY A 91 7.78 26.86 -2.62
CA GLY A 91 8.07 27.22 -4.00
C GLY A 91 9.52 26.95 -4.42
N GLU A 92 10.17 26.01 -3.74
CA GLU A 92 11.55 25.60 -3.97
C GLU A 92 11.60 24.18 -4.54
N GLU A 93 12.71 23.84 -5.20
CA GLU A 93 12.95 22.48 -5.69
C GLU A 93 13.69 21.65 -4.64
N LEU A 94 13.25 20.39 -4.47
CA LEU A 94 13.96 19.43 -3.65
C LEU A 94 15.35 19.17 -4.24
N PRO A 95 16.44 19.24 -3.43
CA PRO A 95 17.79 19.04 -3.93
C PRO A 95 18.06 17.58 -4.32
N GLU A 96 19.00 17.36 -5.25
CA GLU A 96 19.48 16.01 -5.56
C GLU A 96 20.27 15.40 -4.39
N PRO A 97 20.23 14.07 -4.18
CA PRO A 97 19.51 13.06 -5.00
C PRO A 97 18.02 12.91 -4.67
N TRP A 98 17.51 13.65 -3.69
CA TRP A 98 16.15 13.49 -3.16
C TRP A 98 15.08 13.83 -4.18
N LYS A 99 15.34 14.77 -5.09
CA LYS A 99 14.42 15.12 -6.17
C LYS A 99 14.19 13.93 -7.10
N GLU A 100 15.25 13.28 -7.55
CA GLU A 100 15.15 12.10 -8.40
C GLU A 100 14.40 10.96 -7.72
N LEU A 101 14.71 10.67 -6.45
CA LEU A 101 14.05 9.65 -5.66
C LEU A 101 12.54 9.94 -5.48
N ALA A 102 12.19 11.20 -5.16
CA ALA A 102 10.81 11.60 -4.94
C ALA A 102 9.96 11.62 -6.23
N GLU A 103 10.55 11.91 -7.37
CA GLU A 103 9.85 11.98 -8.65
C GLU A 103 9.66 10.62 -9.30
N LYS A 104 10.69 9.79 -9.29
CA LYS A 104 10.68 8.51 -10.00
C LYS A 104 10.15 7.35 -9.16
N ARG A 105 10.42 7.34 -7.85
CA ARG A 105 10.27 6.13 -7.05
C ARG A 105 9.91 6.42 -5.59
N ILE A 106 8.94 7.27 -5.33
CA ILE A 106 8.61 7.66 -3.95
C ILE A 106 8.35 6.48 -3.00
N HIS A 107 7.86 5.35 -3.52
CA HIS A 107 7.64 4.09 -2.78
C HIS A 107 8.76 3.06 -3.04
N SER A 108 10.00 3.48 -3.32
CA SER A 108 11.11 2.56 -3.51
C SER A 108 11.91 2.37 -2.24
N CYS A 109 12.38 1.15 -2.01
CA CYS A 109 13.42 0.87 -1.02
C CYS A 109 14.77 1.24 -1.64
N HIS A 110 15.20 2.48 -1.44
CA HIS A 110 16.40 3.05 -2.05
C HIS A 110 17.61 3.11 -1.10
N PHE A 111 17.41 2.91 0.19
CA PHE A 111 18.42 2.83 1.28
C PHE A 111 19.35 4.04 1.45
N GLU A 112 19.15 5.16 0.78
CA GLU A 112 20.06 6.33 0.79
C GLU A 112 20.13 7.06 2.14
N PHE A 113 19.13 6.94 3.01
CA PHE A 113 19.22 7.45 4.37
C PHE A 113 20.12 6.55 5.22
N PRO A 114 21.23 7.07 5.79
CA PRO A 114 22.12 6.27 6.62
C PRO A 114 21.40 5.51 7.73
N GLY A 115 21.60 4.19 7.77
CA GLY A 115 20.95 3.29 8.73
C GLY A 115 19.52 2.88 8.38
N SER A 116 18.95 3.31 7.25
CA SER A 116 17.59 2.93 6.86
C SER A 116 17.52 1.50 6.34
N THR A 117 16.48 0.79 6.69
CA THR A 117 16.19 -0.59 6.25
C THR A 117 14.89 -0.68 5.46
N HIS A 118 14.12 0.40 5.35
CA HIS A 118 12.78 0.41 4.75
C HIS A 118 11.86 -0.70 5.29
N SER A 119 11.96 -1.02 6.57
CA SER A 119 11.22 -2.12 7.22
C SER A 119 11.42 -3.49 6.56
N MET A 120 12.54 -3.68 5.83
CA MET A 120 12.84 -4.96 5.19
C MET A 120 13.11 -6.04 6.23
N GLN A 121 12.61 -7.22 5.97
CA GLN A 121 12.71 -8.40 6.83
C GLN A 121 13.48 -9.51 6.13
N ILE A 122 13.97 -10.46 6.91
CA ILE A 122 14.66 -11.66 6.41
C ILE A 122 14.11 -12.90 7.08
N ARG A 123 13.91 -13.97 6.31
CA ARG A 123 13.63 -15.32 6.84
C ARG A 123 14.35 -16.35 5.99
N VAL A 124 14.59 -17.52 6.60
CA VAL A 124 15.15 -18.69 5.93
C VAL A 124 14.12 -19.81 6.00
N ASP A 125 13.70 -20.31 4.83
CA ASP A 125 12.83 -21.48 4.74
C ASP A 125 13.71 -22.73 4.59
N SER A 126 13.62 -23.64 5.58
CA SER A 126 14.35 -24.90 5.58
C SER A 126 13.69 -25.92 4.64
N VAL A 127 14.49 -26.72 3.96
CA VAL A 127 14.01 -27.81 3.10
C VAL A 127 13.71 -29.07 3.93
N THR A 128 14.20 -29.15 5.16
CA THR A 128 14.03 -30.31 6.04
C THR A 128 12.91 -30.09 7.06
N ASP A 129 12.03 -31.09 7.17
CA ASP A 129 11.02 -31.22 8.25
C ASP A 129 11.66 -31.57 9.63
N GLU A 130 12.80 -31.00 9.92
CA GLU A 130 13.45 -31.25 11.20
C GLU A 130 12.65 -30.61 12.34
N LYS A 131 12.32 -31.46 13.35
CA LYS A 131 11.53 -31.09 14.51
C LYS A 131 12.22 -30.10 15.47
N ASP A 132 13.51 -29.88 15.31
CA ASP A 132 14.27 -28.92 16.10
C ASP A 132 14.60 -27.69 15.27
N PRO A 133 14.02 -26.50 15.59
CA PRO A 133 14.35 -25.28 14.89
C PRO A 133 15.82 -24.92 15.10
N ILE A 134 16.59 -24.89 14.01
CA ILE A 134 17.95 -24.38 14.06
C ILE A 134 17.89 -22.91 14.49
N THR A 135 18.56 -22.58 15.60
CA THR A 135 18.71 -21.17 16.00
C THR A 135 19.57 -20.45 14.96
N ARG A 136 19.01 -19.46 14.31
CA ARG A 136 19.67 -18.69 13.25
C ARG A 136 19.80 -17.24 13.65
N GLU A 137 20.94 -16.66 13.32
CA GLU A 137 21.11 -15.21 13.34
C GLU A 137 20.80 -14.65 11.96
N CYS A 138 19.69 -13.96 11.84
CA CYS A 138 19.27 -13.28 10.62
C CYS A 138 19.31 -11.77 10.86
N CYS A 139 19.93 -11.03 9.95
CA CYS A 139 20.07 -9.58 10.07
C CYS A 139 19.92 -8.91 8.71
N VAL A 140 19.25 -7.77 8.70
CA VAL A 140 19.31 -6.80 7.61
C VAL A 140 19.87 -5.49 8.15
N CYS A 141 20.77 -4.88 7.43
CA CYS A 141 21.36 -3.60 7.79
C CYS A 141 21.68 -2.75 6.56
N ASN A 142 21.61 -1.46 6.75
CA ASN A 142 22.05 -0.50 5.75
C ASN A 142 23.59 -0.54 5.61
N THR A 143 24.10 -0.48 4.39
CA THR A 143 25.54 -0.56 4.12
C THR A 143 25.96 0.40 3.00
N ASP A 144 27.22 0.84 3.06
CA ASP A 144 27.95 1.55 2.00
C ASP A 144 29.03 0.68 1.35
N GLU A 145 29.01 -0.64 1.61
CA GLU A 145 29.96 -1.61 1.02
C GLU A 145 29.87 -1.61 -0.51
N SER A 146 28.69 -1.52 -1.07
CA SER A 146 28.39 -1.37 -2.49
C SER A 146 26.94 -0.92 -2.67
N ALA A 147 26.67 -0.12 -3.69
CA ALA A 147 25.34 0.29 -4.10
C ALA A 147 25.13 0.04 -5.59
N HIS A 148 23.91 -0.24 -6.00
CA HIS A 148 23.52 -0.28 -7.42
C HIS A 148 23.30 1.13 -7.93
N SER A 149 22.54 1.93 -7.19
CA SER A 149 22.34 3.35 -7.42
C SER A 149 22.69 4.15 -6.17
N GLY A 150 23.00 5.43 -6.33
CA GLY A 150 23.36 6.29 -5.21
C GLY A 150 24.61 5.85 -4.46
N SER A 151 24.51 5.71 -3.13
CA SER A 151 25.66 5.49 -2.25
C SER A 151 25.51 4.33 -1.27
N ARG A 152 24.32 3.77 -1.13
CA ARG A 152 24.00 2.80 -0.09
C ARG A 152 23.06 1.70 -0.60
N SER A 153 23.05 0.57 0.10
CA SER A 153 22.16 -0.55 -0.17
C SER A 153 21.78 -1.27 1.14
N LEU A 154 20.95 -2.30 1.05
CA LEU A 154 20.63 -3.21 2.14
C LEU A 154 21.54 -4.43 2.07
N LYS A 155 22.20 -4.76 3.18
CA LYS A 155 22.91 -6.03 3.37
C LYS A 155 22.05 -6.97 4.19
N ALA A 156 21.81 -8.17 3.67
CA ALA A 156 21.10 -9.25 4.36
C ALA A 156 22.07 -10.38 4.67
N THR A 157 22.06 -10.87 5.91
CA THR A 157 22.90 -11.98 6.36
C THR A 157 22.09 -13.01 7.13
N ALA A 158 22.41 -14.28 6.96
CA ALA A 158 21.86 -15.39 7.75
C ALA A 158 22.92 -16.43 8.05
N VAL A 159 22.97 -16.91 9.31
CA VAL A 159 23.90 -17.94 9.76
C VAL A 159 23.30 -18.77 10.89
N PRO A 160 23.44 -20.09 10.91
CA PRO A 160 23.92 -20.92 9.80
C PRO A 160 22.88 -21.08 8.69
N VAL A 161 23.34 -21.31 7.47
CA VAL A 161 22.48 -21.70 6.33
C VAL A 161 23.03 -22.97 5.69
N ASN A 162 22.14 -23.76 5.08
CA ASN A 162 22.47 -25.01 4.42
C ASN A 162 22.18 -24.91 2.91
N SER A 163 22.84 -25.75 2.17
CA SER A 163 22.55 -25.92 0.74
C SER A 163 21.10 -26.37 0.50
N GLY A 164 20.46 -25.79 -0.50
CA GLY A 164 19.06 -26.06 -0.83
C GLY A 164 18.05 -25.26 -0.01
N GLU A 165 18.48 -24.51 1.02
CA GLU A 165 17.61 -23.58 1.72
C GLU A 165 17.35 -22.33 0.92
N ARG A 166 16.24 -21.65 1.22
CA ARG A 166 15.86 -20.39 0.59
C ARG A 166 15.91 -19.26 1.62
N VAL A 167 16.57 -18.19 1.23
CA VAL A 167 16.61 -16.94 2.01
C VAL A 167 15.71 -15.91 1.33
N PHE A 168 14.72 -15.43 2.06
CA PHE A 168 13.80 -14.40 1.63
C PHE A 168 14.15 -13.08 2.29
N VAL A 169 14.34 -12.03 1.49
CA VAL A 169 14.50 -10.64 1.95
C VAL A 169 13.34 -9.85 1.39
N TYR A 170 12.49 -9.29 2.25
CA TYR A 170 11.19 -8.78 1.83
C TYR A 170 10.70 -7.59 2.64
N GLN A 171 9.81 -6.81 2.03
CA GLN A 171 8.97 -5.82 2.68
C GLN A 171 7.53 -6.35 2.76
N LYS A 172 6.85 -6.11 3.89
CA LYS A 172 5.41 -6.37 3.98
C LYS A 172 4.65 -5.31 3.18
N THR A 173 3.69 -5.77 2.39
CA THR A 173 2.84 -4.92 1.54
C THR A 173 1.40 -4.87 2.01
N TYR A 174 1.07 -5.62 3.04
CA TYR A 174 -0.21 -5.62 3.76
C TYR A 174 -0.03 -6.11 5.19
N TYR A 175 -0.78 -5.55 6.12
CA TYR A 175 -0.80 -5.96 7.51
C TYR A 175 -2.19 -6.42 7.92
N GLU A 176 -2.25 -7.46 8.78
CA GLU A 176 -3.46 -8.01 9.37
C GLU A 176 -3.48 -7.74 10.90
N PRO A 177 -4.66 -7.83 11.55
CA PRO A 177 -4.75 -7.67 13.01
C PRO A 177 -3.75 -8.49 13.82
N LYS A 178 -3.41 -9.70 13.35
CA LYS A 178 -2.43 -10.59 14.00
C LYS A 178 -0.99 -10.07 13.99
N ASP A 179 -0.68 -9.09 13.15
CA ASP A 179 0.65 -8.47 13.09
C ASP A 179 0.87 -7.45 14.22
N PHE A 180 -0.19 -7.12 14.97
CA PHE A 180 -0.16 -6.16 16.06
C PHE A 180 -0.66 -6.80 17.35
N HIS A 181 0.07 -6.59 18.47
CA HIS A 181 -0.29 -7.14 19.78
C HIS A 181 -1.32 -6.29 20.52
N ASP A 182 -1.28 -4.99 20.30
CA ASP A 182 -2.22 -4.02 20.86
C ASP A 182 -2.34 -2.85 19.89
N SER A 183 -3.55 -2.52 19.53
CA SER A 183 -3.83 -1.39 18.66
C SER A 183 -5.00 -0.59 19.23
N ARG A 184 -4.70 0.59 19.75
CA ARG A 184 -5.73 1.56 20.14
C ARG A 184 -6.32 2.29 18.95
N TYR A 185 -5.63 2.28 17.82
CA TYR A 185 -5.91 3.09 16.64
C TYR A 185 -6.17 2.20 15.42
N ASP A 186 -6.77 1.07 15.60
CA ASP A 186 -7.16 0.06 14.60
C ASP A 186 -6.97 0.53 13.13
N PRO A 187 -5.75 0.47 12.57
CA PRO A 187 -5.50 0.95 11.22
C PRO A 187 -6.09 -0.01 10.20
N CYS A 188 -6.67 0.54 9.15
CA CYS A 188 -7.15 -0.24 8.00
C CYS A 188 -6.22 -0.03 6.83
N PHE A 189 -5.96 -1.09 6.05
CA PHE A 189 -4.96 -1.09 5.01
C PHE A 189 -5.55 -1.37 3.63
N SER A 190 -4.90 -0.84 2.60
CA SER A 190 -4.99 -1.35 1.24
C SER A 190 -3.60 -1.85 0.82
N PRO A 191 -3.48 -2.93 0.03
CA PRO A 191 -2.19 -3.44 -0.38
C PRO A 191 -1.34 -2.40 -1.10
N LEU A 192 -0.02 -2.50 -0.99
CA LEU A 192 0.91 -1.66 -1.75
C LEU A 192 1.17 -2.19 -3.16
N VAL A 193 0.94 -3.48 -3.39
CA VAL A 193 1.28 -4.16 -4.63
C VAL A 193 0.11 -5.04 -5.08
N TYR A 194 -0.13 -5.06 -6.39
CA TYR A 194 -1.29 -5.71 -6.99
C TYR A 194 -0.89 -6.56 -8.21
N PRO A 195 -1.67 -7.60 -8.56
CA PRO A 195 -1.53 -8.30 -9.83
C PRO A 195 -1.53 -7.34 -11.03
N GLY A 196 -0.78 -7.69 -12.07
CA GLY A 196 -0.59 -6.86 -13.26
C GLY A 196 0.54 -5.85 -13.17
N GLN A 197 0.97 -5.47 -11.96
CA GLN A 197 2.14 -4.62 -11.76
C GLN A 197 3.44 -5.39 -11.97
N THR A 198 4.54 -4.67 -12.14
CA THR A 198 5.89 -5.23 -12.26
C THR A 198 6.72 -4.85 -11.04
N VAL A 199 7.31 -5.85 -10.40
CA VAL A 199 8.32 -5.68 -9.35
C VAL A 199 9.68 -5.56 -10.00
N HIS A 200 10.48 -4.63 -9.53
CA HIS A 200 11.88 -4.41 -9.92
C HIS A 200 12.77 -4.48 -8.69
N GLY A 201 14.00 -4.89 -8.86
CA GLY A 201 14.99 -4.91 -7.80
C GLY A 201 16.38 -5.22 -8.33
N SER A 202 17.40 -4.72 -7.65
CA SER A 202 18.80 -4.96 -7.98
C SER A 202 19.46 -5.76 -6.86
N VAL A 203 20.18 -6.82 -7.21
CA VAL A 203 20.80 -7.74 -6.26
C VAL A 203 22.25 -7.99 -6.58
N MET A 204 23.08 -8.24 -5.55
CA MET A 204 24.47 -8.63 -5.69
C MET A 204 24.86 -9.64 -4.61
N LEU A 205 25.64 -10.66 -4.97
CA LEU A 205 26.37 -11.47 -3.99
C LEU A 205 27.78 -10.88 -3.82
N PRO A 206 28.21 -10.56 -2.58
CA PRO A 206 29.60 -10.19 -2.32
C PRO A 206 30.56 -11.32 -2.70
N GLU A 207 31.83 -11.00 -2.99
CA GLU A 207 32.86 -12.00 -3.35
C GLU A 207 33.05 -13.11 -2.32
N TYR A 208 32.86 -12.78 -1.04
CA TYR A 208 32.97 -13.72 0.08
C TYR A 208 31.73 -14.56 0.33
N ALA A 209 30.61 -14.31 -0.35
CA ALA A 209 29.37 -15.06 -0.18
C ALA A 209 29.42 -16.45 -0.87
N GLY A 210 28.51 -17.33 -0.49
CA GLY A 210 28.24 -18.57 -1.21
C GLY A 210 27.66 -18.32 -2.61
N GLU A 211 27.35 -19.38 -3.34
CA GLU A 211 26.65 -19.31 -4.61
C GLU A 211 25.13 -19.38 -4.39
N ALA A 212 24.40 -18.62 -5.15
CA ALA A 212 22.94 -18.63 -5.12
C ALA A 212 22.34 -18.27 -6.48
N ASP A 213 21.18 -18.83 -6.75
CA ASP A 213 20.24 -18.30 -7.74
C ASP A 213 19.30 -17.31 -7.03
N CYS A 214 18.79 -16.34 -7.79
CA CYS A 214 17.89 -15.32 -7.22
C CYS A 214 16.69 -15.09 -8.12
N SER A 215 15.55 -14.83 -7.49
CA SER A 215 14.34 -14.40 -8.16
C SER A 215 13.62 -13.33 -7.33
N LEU A 216 12.94 -12.40 -8.01
CA LEU A 216 11.93 -11.56 -7.37
C LEU A 216 10.69 -12.41 -7.06
N TYR A 217 9.97 -12.04 -6.00
CA TYR A 217 8.75 -12.75 -5.64
C TYR A 217 7.70 -11.84 -4.99
N VAL A 218 6.48 -12.32 -5.01
CA VAL A 218 5.39 -11.86 -4.15
C VAL A 218 4.75 -13.07 -3.46
N ARG A 219 4.19 -12.83 -2.28
CA ARG A 219 3.45 -13.86 -1.52
C ARG A 219 2.00 -13.46 -1.35
N ASP A 220 1.12 -14.34 -1.78
CA ASP A 220 -0.31 -14.21 -1.50
C ASP A 220 -0.60 -14.53 -0.03
N LEU A 221 -1.25 -13.61 0.66
CA LEU A 221 -1.49 -13.71 2.10
C LEU A 221 -2.55 -14.76 2.42
N ARG A 222 -3.56 -14.93 1.55
CA ARG A 222 -4.67 -15.85 1.77
C ARG A 222 -4.29 -17.31 1.56
N SER A 223 -3.63 -17.61 0.47
CA SER A 223 -3.20 -18.98 0.15
C SER A 223 -1.81 -19.32 0.68
N GLY A 224 -1.01 -18.33 1.09
CA GLY A 224 0.41 -18.49 1.41
C GLY A 224 1.29 -18.81 0.21
N LYS A 225 0.73 -18.84 -1.00
CA LYS A 225 1.45 -19.18 -2.23
C LYS A 225 2.46 -18.10 -2.61
N ILE A 226 3.63 -18.55 -3.03
CA ILE A 226 4.70 -17.68 -3.53
C ILE A 226 4.68 -17.73 -5.05
N PHE A 227 4.66 -16.55 -5.67
CA PHE A 227 4.80 -16.37 -7.12
C PHE A 227 6.15 -15.73 -7.37
N THR A 228 6.99 -16.37 -8.17
CA THR A 228 8.35 -15.94 -8.47
C THR A 228 8.51 -15.53 -9.92
N GLY A 229 9.37 -14.57 -10.16
CA GLY A 229 9.90 -14.24 -11.47
C GLY A 229 10.88 -15.32 -11.97
N LYS A 230 11.56 -14.99 -13.07
CA LYS A 230 12.62 -15.85 -13.61
C LYS A 230 13.77 -15.92 -12.61
N SER A 231 14.23 -17.14 -12.30
CA SER A 231 15.43 -17.37 -11.51
C SER A 231 16.68 -17.06 -12.36
N VAL A 232 17.65 -16.39 -11.77
CA VAL A 232 18.91 -15.98 -12.39
C VAL A 232 20.07 -16.41 -11.49
N HIS A 233 21.07 -17.06 -12.07
CA HIS A 233 22.32 -17.37 -11.38
C HIS A 233 23.13 -16.10 -11.14
N LEU A 234 23.43 -15.79 -9.87
CA LEU A 234 24.11 -14.55 -9.50
C LEU A 234 25.63 -14.65 -9.68
N LYS A 235 26.19 -13.65 -10.36
CA LYS A 235 27.65 -13.46 -10.45
C LYS A 235 28.11 -12.62 -9.26
N LYS A 236 29.08 -13.17 -8.50
CA LYS A 236 29.65 -12.45 -7.35
C LYS A 236 30.29 -11.12 -7.76
N GLY A 237 30.20 -10.13 -6.90
CA GLY A 237 30.75 -8.78 -7.12
C GLY A 237 30.06 -7.97 -8.22
N CYS A 238 28.97 -8.49 -8.80
CA CYS A 238 28.26 -7.82 -9.90
C CYS A 238 26.79 -7.59 -9.53
N TRP A 239 26.33 -6.35 -9.61
CA TRP A 239 24.92 -6.03 -9.53
C TRP A 239 24.16 -6.60 -10.73
N GLN A 240 22.98 -7.14 -10.47
CA GLN A 240 22.09 -7.69 -11.48
C GLN A 240 20.68 -7.15 -11.25
N GLU A 241 20.12 -6.53 -12.28
CA GLU A 241 18.76 -6.02 -12.29
C GLU A 241 17.79 -7.14 -12.61
N LEU A 242 16.72 -7.25 -11.83
CA LEU A 242 15.66 -8.22 -11.99
C LEU A 242 14.33 -7.50 -12.19
N SER A 243 13.44 -8.11 -12.96
CA SER A 243 12.07 -7.66 -13.10
C SER A 243 11.10 -8.85 -13.11
N PHE A 244 9.92 -8.65 -12.51
CA PHE A 244 8.90 -9.68 -12.41
C PHE A 244 7.50 -9.07 -12.55
N ARG A 245 6.80 -9.40 -13.64
CA ARG A 245 5.38 -9.04 -13.79
C ARG A 245 4.54 -10.01 -12.98
N ILE A 246 3.78 -9.47 -12.04
CA ILE A 246 2.92 -10.24 -11.13
C ILE A 246 1.75 -10.81 -11.93
N PRO A 247 1.54 -12.14 -11.95
CA PRO A 247 0.40 -12.73 -12.60
C PRO A 247 -0.92 -12.37 -11.90
N SER A 248 -2.03 -12.50 -12.60
CA SER A 248 -3.36 -12.36 -12.01
C SER A 248 -3.83 -13.70 -11.46
N TRP A 249 -4.46 -13.67 -10.26
CA TRP A 249 -5.21 -14.80 -9.70
C TRP A 249 -6.42 -14.28 -8.94
N GLU A 250 -7.39 -15.14 -8.78
CA GLU A 250 -8.64 -14.80 -8.10
C GLU A 250 -8.42 -14.66 -6.58
N GLY A 251 -9.01 -13.62 -5.97
CA GLY A 251 -8.87 -13.35 -4.54
C GLY A 251 -7.49 -12.90 -4.10
N ALA A 252 -6.69 -12.33 -4.99
CA ALA A 252 -5.32 -11.88 -4.71
C ALA A 252 -5.26 -10.88 -3.55
N LEU A 253 -4.40 -11.18 -2.57
CA LEU A 253 -4.03 -10.27 -1.49
C LEU A 253 -2.53 -10.42 -1.23
N ILE A 254 -1.73 -9.53 -1.83
CA ILE A 254 -0.27 -9.60 -1.76
C ILE A 254 0.20 -9.03 -0.42
N GLY A 255 0.78 -9.88 0.42
CA GLY A 255 1.27 -9.51 1.75
C GLY A 255 2.77 -9.27 1.84
N GLU A 256 3.54 -9.74 0.85
CA GLU A 256 4.99 -9.58 0.82
C GLU A 256 5.48 -9.38 -0.62
N MET A 257 6.51 -8.54 -0.76
CA MET A 257 7.27 -8.33 -1.98
C MET A 257 8.76 -8.33 -1.66
N GLY A 258 9.58 -9.01 -2.45
CA GLY A 258 11.01 -9.05 -2.18
C GLY A 258 11.80 -9.95 -3.11
N VAL A 259 12.93 -10.43 -2.62
CA VAL A 259 13.85 -11.32 -3.32
C VAL A 259 13.97 -12.66 -2.60
N CYS A 260 14.08 -13.73 -3.37
CA CYS A 260 14.35 -15.08 -2.89
C CYS A 260 15.70 -15.53 -3.42
N PHE A 261 16.60 -15.92 -2.52
CA PHE A 261 17.88 -16.53 -2.85
C PHE A 261 17.78 -18.04 -2.61
N ASP A 262 17.93 -18.81 -3.67
CA ASP A 262 18.03 -20.29 -3.63
C ASP A 262 19.52 -20.65 -3.46
N LEU A 263 19.90 -21.16 -2.28
CA LEU A 263 21.28 -21.45 -1.94
C LEU A 263 21.76 -22.72 -2.62
N LEU A 264 22.81 -22.59 -3.45
CA LEU A 264 23.33 -23.71 -4.22
C LEU A 264 24.26 -24.60 -3.40
N MET A 265 24.44 -25.84 -3.88
CA MET A 265 25.29 -26.85 -3.25
C MET A 265 26.75 -26.39 -3.19
N GLY A 266 27.25 -26.16 -1.98
CA GLY A 266 28.66 -25.90 -1.71
C GLY A 266 29.32 -27.10 -0.99
N THR A 267 30.64 -27.09 -0.94
CA THR A 267 31.43 -28.17 -0.33
C THR A 267 31.43 -28.18 1.20
N GLN A 268 30.84 -27.19 1.88
CA GLN A 268 30.76 -27.11 3.34
C GLN A 268 29.30 -27.29 3.81
N ALA A 269 29.14 -28.03 4.90
CA ALA A 269 27.83 -28.39 5.44
C ALA A 269 27.06 -27.22 6.06
N THR A 270 27.76 -26.16 6.45
CA THR A 270 27.14 -24.97 7.07
C THR A 270 27.83 -23.71 6.54
N GLN A 271 27.03 -22.78 6.04
CA GLN A 271 27.53 -21.57 5.42
C GLN A 271 26.92 -20.32 6.07
N THR A 272 27.54 -19.19 5.81
CA THR A 272 26.96 -17.86 6.06
C THR A 272 26.43 -17.33 4.73
N PHE A 273 25.16 -16.97 4.70
CA PHE A 273 24.58 -16.23 3.60
C PHE A 273 24.91 -14.73 3.76
N ALA A 274 25.27 -14.09 2.66
CA ALA A 274 25.32 -12.64 2.54
C ALA A 274 24.83 -12.24 1.15
N GLY A 275 23.90 -11.29 1.09
CA GLY A 275 23.39 -10.73 -0.16
C GLY A 275 23.15 -9.23 -0.01
N LEU A 276 23.30 -8.48 -1.09
CA LEU A 276 22.96 -7.07 -1.16
C LEU A 276 21.72 -6.88 -2.03
N LEU A 277 20.86 -5.97 -1.59
CA LEU A 277 19.62 -5.58 -2.28
C LEU A 277 19.56 -4.07 -2.38
N ASP A 278 19.17 -3.58 -3.56
CA ASP A 278 18.97 -2.17 -3.81
C ASP A 278 17.81 -1.96 -4.77
N ASP A 279 17.26 -0.75 -4.82
CA ASP A 279 16.24 -0.34 -5.78
C ASP A 279 15.03 -1.30 -5.87
N LEU A 280 14.49 -1.76 -4.74
CA LEU A 280 13.28 -2.60 -4.74
C LEU A 280 12.03 -1.72 -4.81
N TRP A 281 11.20 -1.92 -5.85
CA TRP A 281 9.98 -1.15 -6.08
C TRP A 281 9.00 -1.89 -7.00
N ALA A 282 7.76 -1.39 -7.08
CA ALA A 282 6.76 -1.92 -8.00
C ALA A 282 6.03 -0.78 -8.72
N ASP A 283 5.77 -0.98 -10.02
CA ASP A 283 5.04 -0.03 -10.85
C ASP A 283 4.04 -0.68 -11.79
N GLY A 284 3.42 0.14 -12.61
CA GLY A 284 2.43 -0.26 -13.60
C GLY A 284 1.00 -0.20 -13.08
N THR A 285 0.06 -0.33 -14.02
CA THR A 285 -1.36 -0.31 -13.71
C THR A 285 -1.79 -1.69 -13.20
N PRO A 286 -2.57 -1.76 -12.11
CA PRO A 286 -3.09 -3.02 -11.61
C PRO A 286 -4.06 -3.65 -12.60
N ASP A 287 -4.06 -4.99 -12.65
CA ASP A 287 -5.07 -5.79 -13.34
C ASP A 287 -5.55 -6.90 -12.39
N TYR A 288 -6.57 -6.58 -11.62
CA TYR A 288 -7.10 -7.48 -10.60
C TYR A 288 -8.60 -7.28 -10.38
N ARG A 289 -9.22 -8.25 -9.70
CA ARG A 289 -10.62 -8.19 -9.28
C ARG A 289 -10.72 -8.47 -7.78
N ILE A 290 -11.44 -7.61 -7.07
CA ILE A 290 -11.96 -7.91 -5.74
C ILE A 290 -13.31 -8.57 -5.93
N ASP A 291 -13.43 -9.85 -5.55
CA ASP A 291 -14.67 -10.59 -5.49
C ASP A 291 -15.11 -10.68 -4.02
N PHE A 292 -16.21 -10.05 -3.69
CA PHE A 292 -16.64 -9.98 -2.30
C PHE A 292 -17.12 -11.32 -1.72
N CYS A 293 -17.29 -12.37 -2.55
CA CYS A 293 -17.44 -13.75 -2.07
C CYS A 293 -16.17 -14.30 -1.39
N GLN A 294 -15.01 -13.71 -1.69
CA GLN A 294 -13.72 -14.15 -1.15
C GLN A 294 -13.13 -13.18 -0.12
N GLU A 295 -13.75 -12.00 0.04
CA GLU A 295 -13.31 -11.03 1.04
C GLU A 295 -13.71 -11.47 2.46
N THR A 296 -12.92 -10.99 3.42
CA THR A 296 -13.08 -11.34 4.83
C THR A 296 -13.26 -10.08 5.68
N THR A 297 -13.81 -10.29 6.87
CA THR A 297 -13.87 -9.25 7.89
C THR A 297 -12.70 -9.43 8.84
N GLU A 298 -11.90 -8.39 8.99
CA GLU A 298 -10.82 -8.30 9.96
C GLU A 298 -11.38 -7.86 11.31
N VAL A 299 -11.00 -8.56 12.37
CA VAL A 299 -11.43 -8.26 13.74
C VAL A 299 -10.23 -7.66 14.48
N TRP A 300 -10.32 -6.36 14.73
CA TRP A 300 -9.35 -5.60 15.50
C TRP A 300 -9.67 -5.61 17.00
N THR A 301 -8.76 -5.11 17.82
CA THR A 301 -8.99 -5.01 19.26
C THR A 301 -10.29 -4.26 19.59
N GLY A 302 -10.95 -4.61 20.69
CA GLY A 302 -12.18 -3.95 21.10
C GLY A 302 -13.40 -4.24 20.25
N LEU A 303 -13.41 -5.34 19.47
CA LEU A 303 -14.50 -5.76 18.59
C LEU A 303 -14.72 -4.84 17.36
N HIS A 304 -13.76 -3.99 17.07
CA HIS A 304 -13.77 -3.23 15.83
C HIS A 304 -13.64 -4.18 14.64
N LYS A 305 -14.51 -4.04 13.64
CA LYS A 305 -14.58 -4.90 12.46
C LYS A 305 -14.51 -4.06 11.21
N GLU A 306 -13.55 -4.39 10.36
CA GLU A 306 -13.39 -3.74 9.05
C GLU A 306 -13.36 -4.80 7.94
N VAL A 307 -13.78 -4.44 6.75
CA VAL A 307 -13.64 -5.28 5.56
C VAL A 307 -12.20 -5.21 5.08
N SER A 308 -11.56 -6.37 4.88
CA SER A 308 -10.17 -6.42 4.39
C SER A 308 -9.96 -5.57 3.13
N GLN A 309 -8.81 -4.94 3.01
CA GLN A 309 -8.42 -4.04 1.92
C GLN A 309 -9.16 -2.69 1.85
N PHE A 310 -10.15 -2.45 2.70
CA PHE A 310 -10.93 -1.20 2.69
C PHE A 310 -10.65 -0.34 3.92
N THR A 311 -10.61 0.97 3.69
CA THR A 311 -10.69 1.98 4.75
C THR A 311 -12.06 2.63 4.68
N ARG A 312 -12.74 2.65 5.82
CA ARG A 312 -14.07 3.25 5.96
C ARG A 312 -13.96 4.65 6.54
N LEU A 313 -14.40 5.64 5.77
CA LEU A 313 -14.49 7.01 6.28
C LEU A 313 -15.71 7.15 7.20
N LYS A 314 -16.89 6.71 6.74
CA LYS A 314 -18.15 6.79 7.48
C LYS A 314 -19.19 5.82 6.89
N GLY A 315 -20.28 5.59 7.60
CA GLY A 315 -21.35 4.68 7.20
C GLY A 315 -21.15 3.28 7.79
N HIS A 316 -22.09 2.39 7.49
CA HIS A 316 -22.04 1.00 7.90
C HIS A 316 -21.56 0.15 6.72
N LEU A 317 -20.31 -0.28 6.76
CA LEU A 317 -19.66 -1.14 5.78
C LEU A 317 -19.60 -2.57 6.33
N TYR A 318 -20.08 -3.55 5.57
CA TYR A 318 -20.06 -4.95 6.00
C TYR A 318 -20.17 -5.91 4.81
N LEU A 319 -19.81 -7.17 5.03
CA LEU A 319 -20.00 -8.26 4.07
C LEU A 319 -21.25 -9.05 4.45
N ASP A 320 -22.13 -9.29 3.48
CA ASP A 320 -23.28 -10.18 3.60
C ASP A 320 -23.56 -10.88 2.27
N GLN A 321 -23.80 -12.19 2.33
CA GLN A 321 -24.14 -13.06 1.17
C GLN A 321 -23.21 -12.86 -0.04
N GLY A 322 -21.89 -12.69 0.20
CA GLY A 322 -20.89 -12.53 -0.83
C GLY A 322 -20.90 -11.17 -1.52
N ALA A 323 -21.44 -10.15 -0.89
CA ALA A 323 -21.42 -8.77 -1.35
C ALA A 323 -20.94 -7.82 -0.27
N LEU A 324 -20.29 -6.73 -0.69
CA LEU A 324 -19.99 -5.58 0.15
C LEU A 324 -21.22 -4.69 0.24
N HIS A 325 -21.68 -4.41 1.44
CA HIS A 325 -22.77 -3.50 1.70
C HIS A 325 -22.26 -2.19 2.29
N LEU A 326 -22.78 -1.07 1.80
CA LEU A 326 -22.58 0.24 2.40
C LEU A 326 -23.92 0.95 2.55
N SER A 327 -24.23 1.39 3.78
CA SER A 327 -25.43 2.15 4.10
C SER A 327 -25.11 3.34 5.02
N CYS A 328 -25.93 4.37 4.98
CA CYS A 328 -25.75 5.57 5.80
C CYS A 328 -27.09 6.23 6.16
N ALA A 329 -27.06 7.11 7.18
CA ALA A 329 -28.12 8.06 7.43
C ALA A 329 -27.90 9.36 6.62
N ASP A 330 -26.69 9.93 6.68
CA ASP A 330 -26.28 11.15 5.99
C ASP A 330 -25.30 10.87 4.83
N PHE A 331 -24.12 10.31 5.12
CA PHE A 331 -23.19 9.81 4.12
C PHE A 331 -22.39 8.60 4.62
N GLY A 332 -21.93 7.78 3.68
CA GLY A 332 -21.01 6.68 3.90
C GLY A 332 -20.04 6.58 2.73
N GLU A 333 -18.78 6.37 3.03
CA GLU A 333 -17.72 6.23 2.03
C GLU A 333 -16.68 5.23 2.50
N ALA A 334 -16.18 4.40 1.57
CA ALA A 334 -15.10 3.45 1.80
C ALA A 334 -14.21 3.34 0.57
N TYR A 335 -12.89 3.18 0.79
CA TYR A 335 -11.89 3.27 -0.26
C TYR A 335 -10.94 2.09 -0.23
N THR A 336 -10.40 1.74 -1.40
CA THR A 336 -9.37 0.71 -1.59
C THR A 336 -8.43 1.09 -2.72
N GLY A 337 -7.23 0.52 -2.72
CA GLY A 337 -6.24 0.76 -3.77
C GLY A 337 -5.18 1.79 -3.39
N ARG A 338 -4.31 2.11 -4.36
CA ARG A 338 -3.18 3.02 -4.11
C ARG A 338 -3.53 4.45 -4.47
N TYR A 339 -3.00 5.36 -3.65
CA TYR A 339 -3.10 6.81 -3.85
C TYR A 339 -2.50 7.29 -5.19
N ASP A 340 -1.48 6.61 -5.70
CA ASP A 340 -0.69 7.02 -6.86
C ASP A 340 -1.13 6.37 -8.19
N TRP A 341 -2.23 5.62 -8.22
CA TRP A 341 -2.76 5.10 -9.48
C TRP A 341 -3.19 6.22 -10.42
N LYS A 342 -2.66 6.17 -11.64
CA LYS A 342 -2.95 7.15 -12.68
C LYS A 342 -4.00 6.60 -13.66
N ASP A 343 -3.70 6.41 -14.88
CA ASP A 343 -4.62 6.06 -15.94
C ASP A 343 -5.12 4.60 -15.83
N TYR A 344 -6.39 4.43 -15.52
CA TYR A 344 -7.00 3.11 -15.28
C TYR A 344 -8.50 3.10 -15.60
N THR A 345 -9.05 1.92 -15.78
CA THR A 345 -10.49 1.67 -15.80
C THR A 345 -10.89 0.88 -14.57
N ALA A 346 -11.86 1.39 -13.82
CA ALA A 346 -12.49 0.69 -12.69
C ALA A 346 -13.90 0.26 -13.09
N VAL A 347 -14.23 -1.02 -12.86
CA VAL A 347 -15.55 -1.59 -13.15
C VAL A 347 -16.15 -2.09 -11.86
N PHE A 348 -17.33 -1.63 -11.54
CA PHE A 348 -18.09 -1.98 -10.33
C PHE A 348 -19.35 -2.71 -10.70
N GLU A 349 -19.64 -3.83 -10.05
CA GLU A 349 -20.95 -4.47 -10.09
C GLU A 349 -21.74 -4.00 -8.87
N MET A 350 -22.72 -3.14 -9.07
CA MET A 350 -23.48 -2.43 -8.02
C MET A 350 -24.98 -2.74 -8.10
N THR A 351 -25.61 -2.95 -6.93
CA THR A 351 -27.06 -3.00 -6.80
C THR A 351 -27.50 -1.91 -5.82
N PRO A 352 -28.18 -0.84 -6.25
CA PRO A 352 -28.82 0.09 -5.34
C PRO A 352 -29.99 -0.61 -4.64
N LEU A 353 -30.06 -0.56 -3.32
CA LEU A 353 -31.13 -1.22 -2.54
C LEU A 353 -32.17 -0.21 -2.06
N THR A 354 -31.72 0.93 -1.56
CA THR A 354 -32.60 2.03 -1.13
C THR A 354 -31.93 3.37 -1.37
N GLY A 355 -32.74 4.43 -1.40
CA GLY A 355 -32.26 5.81 -1.56
C GLY A 355 -31.87 6.16 -2.99
N GLU A 356 -31.46 7.39 -3.17
CA GLU A 356 -31.29 8.01 -4.51
C GLU A 356 -29.87 8.57 -4.71
N ASN A 357 -28.90 8.15 -3.90
CA ASN A 357 -27.52 8.61 -3.99
C ASN A 357 -26.57 7.42 -3.74
N ASN A 358 -26.53 6.49 -4.69
CA ASN A 358 -25.66 5.31 -4.67
C ASN A 358 -24.55 5.55 -5.70
N MET A 359 -23.29 5.47 -5.27
CA MET A 359 -22.14 5.97 -6.03
C MET A 359 -20.96 5.02 -6.03
N VAL A 360 -20.13 5.14 -7.07
CA VAL A 360 -18.77 4.57 -7.14
C VAL A 360 -17.77 5.70 -7.32
N ASN A 361 -16.59 5.57 -6.75
CA ASN A 361 -15.58 6.63 -6.73
C ASN A 361 -14.30 6.22 -7.46
N VAL A 362 -13.70 7.17 -8.16
CA VAL A 362 -12.38 7.05 -8.81
C VAL A 362 -11.52 8.25 -8.48
N ARG A 363 -10.19 8.10 -8.65
CA ARG A 363 -9.21 9.17 -8.35
C ARG A 363 -9.37 9.70 -6.92
N VAL A 364 -9.62 8.80 -5.97
CA VAL A 364 -9.77 9.16 -4.55
C VAL A 364 -8.42 9.56 -3.97
N GLN A 365 -8.32 10.80 -3.51
CA GLN A 365 -7.13 11.37 -2.86
C GLN A 365 -7.34 11.62 -1.35
N GLY A 366 -8.50 11.26 -0.85
CA GLY A 366 -8.92 11.45 0.53
C GLY A 366 -10.41 11.74 0.65
N ALA A 367 -10.86 12.08 1.83
CA ALA A 367 -12.28 12.29 2.15
C ALA A 367 -12.97 13.41 1.33
N ILE A 368 -12.21 14.37 0.83
CA ILE A 368 -12.73 15.57 0.17
C ILE A 368 -12.31 15.73 -1.29
N ARG A 369 -11.64 14.71 -1.86
CA ARG A 369 -11.15 14.78 -3.24
C ARG A 369 -11.33 13.45 -3.95
N SER A 370 -12.28 13.40 -4.87
CA SER A 370 -12.54 12.26 -5.76
C SER A 370 -13.45 12.67 -6.91
N TYR A 371 -13.58 11.79 -7.90
CA TYR A 371 -14.74 11.82 -8.80
C TYR A 371 -15.68 10.68 -8.41
N ALA A 372 -16.98 10.85 -8.71
CA ALA A 372 -17.97 9.80 -8.49
C ALA A 372 -18.93 9.70 -9.66
N VAL A 373 -19.38 8.47 -9.94
CA VAL A 373 -20.54 8.21 -10.78
C VAL A 373 -21.69 7.81 -9.87
N ALA A 374 -22.78 8.55 -9.96
CA ALA A 374 -23.92 8.46 -9.04
C ALA A 374 -25.21 8.09 -9.76
N LEU A 375 -25.98 7.20 -9.14
CA LEU A 375 -27.41 7.02 -9.43
C LEU A 375 -28.17 8.04 -8.58
N LEU A 376 -28.86 8.97 -9.23
CA LEU A 376 -29.55 10.09 -8.58
C LEU A 376 -31.08 9.96 -8.72
N ALA A 377 -31.79 10.79 -7.95
CA ALA A 377 -33.22 10.99 -8.08
C ALA A 377 -33.65 11.31 -9.53
N ASP A 378 -34.94 11.22 -9.82
CA ASP A 378 -35.55 11.57 -11.11
C ASP A 378 -35.00 10.77 -12.29
N SER A 379 -34.64 9.49 -12.08
CA SER A 379 -34.10 8.62 -13.13
C SER A 379 -32.91 9.25 -13.87
N LYS A 380 -31.90 9.70 -13.12
CA LYS A 380 -30.70 10.30 -13.62
C LYS A 380 -29.45 9.57 -13.15
N ILE A 381 -28.40 9.68 -13.95
CA ILE A 381 -27.03 9.41 -13.55
C ILE A 381 -26.18 10.65 -13.75
N ALA A 382 -25.16 10.81 -12.91
CA ALA A 382 -24.27 11.96 -12.98
C ALA A 382 -22.82 11.56 -12.71
N LEU A 383 -21.92 12.29 -13.36
CA LEU A 383 -20.52 12.37 -13.00
C LEU A 383 -20.33 13.57 -12.07
N LEU A 384 -19.74 13.34 -10.92
CA LEU A 384 -19.57 14.31 -9.86
C LEU A 384 -18.09 14.52 -9.55
N LYS A 385 -17.72 15.71 -9.06
CA LYS A 385 -16.43 16.01 -8.46
C LYS A 385 -16.61 16.37 -6.99
N ASN A 386 -15.84 15.73 -6.12
CA ASN A 386 -15.80 16.06 -4.71
C ASN A 386 -14.66 17.07 -4.44
N GLU A 387 -15.04 18.27 -4.03
CA GLU A 387 -14.14 19.35 -3.60
C GLU A 387 -14.62 19.87 -2.24
N ASN A 388 -14.51 19.04 -1.20
CA ASN A 388 -15.14 19.26 0.10
C ASN A 388 -16.67 19.39 0.00
N GLY A 389 -17.25 18.53 -0.85
CA GLY A 389 -18.65 18.48 -1.23
C GLY A 389 -18.79 18.15 -2.72
N TYR A 390 -19.79 17.32 -3.05
CA TYR A 390 -19.98 16.89 -4.43
C TYR A 390 -20.70 17.96 -5.26
N ARG A 391 -20.14 18.27 -6.44
CA ARG A 391 -20.79 19.06 -7.49
C ARG A 391 -20.98 18.24 -8.76
N VAL A 392 -22.08 18.46 -9.47
CA VAL A 392 -22.36 17.81 -10.76
C VAL A 392 -21.44 18.39 -11.83
N LEU A 393 -20.75 17.53 -12.56
CA LEU A 393 -19.97 17.88 -13.76
C LEU A 393 -20.81 17.72 -15.02
N THR A 394 -21.47 16.57 -15.15
CA THR A 394 -22.43 16.26 -16.23
C THR A 394 -23.44 15.22 -15.75
N GLU A 395 -24.64 15.25 -16.32
CA GLU A 395 -25.71 14.29 -16.01
C GLU A 395 -26.47 13.90 -17.27
N THR A 396 -27.13 12.74 -17.22
CA THR A 396 -28.04 12.26 -18.27
C THR A 396 -29.21 11.45 -17.68
N ALA A 397 -30.28 11.31 -18.44
CA ALA A 397 -31.42 10.45 -18.04
C ALA A 397 -31.02 8.98 -18.14
N PHE A 398 -31.42 8.22 -17.13
CA PHE A 398 -31.27 6.77 -17.06
C PHE A 398 -32.27 6.20 -16.06
N ASP A 399 -33.21 5.36 -16.52
CA ASP A 399 -34.31 4.86 -15.69
C ASP A 399 -33.88 3.68 -14.79
N TRP A 400 -32.93 3.96 -13.89
CA TRP A 400 -32.48 2.94 -12.92
C TRP A 400 -33.54 2.60 -11.88
N LYS A 401 -33.49 1.37 -11.37
CA LYS A 401 -34.44 0.84 -10.36
C LYS A 401 -33.67 0.21 -9.19
N ALA A 402 -34.17 0.41 -7.99
CA ALA A 402 -33.69 -0.30 -6.81
C ALA A 402 -33.88 -1.82 -6.97
N GLY A 403 -32.88 -2.60 -6.48
CA GLY A 403 -32.85 -4.05 -6.58
C GLY A 403 -32.44 -4.61 -7.94
N ARG A 404 -32.05 -3.77 -8.91
CA ARG A 404 -31.46 -4.19 -10.18
C ARG A 404 -29.95 -4.09 -10.13
N ASP A 405 -29.29 -4.98 -10.86
CA ASP A 405 -27.83 -5.03 -10.92
C ASP A 405 -27.32 -4.17 -12.07
N TYR A 406 -26.31 -3.37 -11.80
CA TYR A 406 -25.67 -2.47 -12.77
C TYR A 406 -24.17 -2.72 -12.80
N GLU A 407 -23.60 -2.75 -14.01
CA GLU A 407 -22.18 -2.60 -14.22
C GLU A 407 -21.88 -1.12 -14.47
N VAL A 408 -21.04 -0.53 -13.63
CA VAL A 408 -20.57 0.84 -13.74
C VAL A 408 -19.08 0.82 -14.08
N SER A 409 -18.74 1.19 -15.29
CA SER A 409 -17.35 1.27 -15.78
C SER A 409 -16.92 2.72 -15.85
N VAL A 410 -15.79 3.04 -15.23
CA VAL A 410 -15.23 4.39 -15.23
C VAL A 410 -13.78 4.34 -15.72
N CYS A 411 -13.54 4.88 -16.92
CA CYS A 411 -12.21 5.07 -17.48
C CYS A 411 -11.72 6.48 -17.12
N ALA A 412 -10.58 6.56 -16.44
CA ALA A 412 -9.89 7.81 -16.13
C ALA A 412 -8.57 7.85 -16.89
N GLN A 413 -8.39 8.83 -17.79
CA GLN A 413 -7.19 9.01 -18.60
C GLN A 413 -6.79 10.48 -18.64
N GLY A 414 -5.67 10.83 -18.00
CA GLY A 414 -5.33 12.22 -17.77
C GLY A 414 -6.48 12.95 -17.07
N ALA A 415 -6.93 14.08 -17.63
CA ALA A 415 -8.05 14.86 -17.13
C ALA A 415 -9.42 14.37 -17.65
N ARG A 416 -9.45 13.36 -18.52
CA ARG A 416 -10.68 12.85 -19.14
C ARG A 416 -11.27 11.71 -18.32
N LEU A 417 -12.59 11.77 -18.16
CA LEU A 417 -13.40 10.76 -17.51
C LEU A 417 -14.47 10.30 -18.48
N HIS A 418 -14.55 8.98 -18.68
CA HIS A 418 -15.59 8.34 -19.45
C HIS A 418 -16.25 7.28 -18.56
N ALA A 419 -17.55 7.41 -18.34
CA ALA A 419 -18.32 6.47 -17.54
C ALA A 419 -19.44 5.84 -18.37
N GLU A 420 -19.54 4.52 -18.26
CA GLU A 420 -20.63 3.75 -18.88
C GLU A 420 -21.38 2.99 -17.77
N ILE A 421 -22.69 3.07 -17.80
CA ILE A 421 -23.59 2.33 -16.91
C ILE A 421 -24.52 1.49 -17.74
N LYS A 422 -24.62 0.21 -17.40
CA LYS A 422 -25.55 -0.73 -18.04
C LYS A 422 -26.24 -1.61 -17.00
N GLU A 423 -27.54 -1.89 -17.19
CA GLU A 423 -28.25 -2.88 -16.41
C GLU A 423 -27.76 -4.28 -16.77
N VAL A 424 -27.50 -5.12 -15.73
CA VAL A 424 -27.12 -6.53 -15.90
C VAL A 424 -28.38 -7.39 -15.68
N PRO A 425 -28.89 -8.10 -16.71
CA PRO A 425 -30.09 -8.92 -16.57
C PRO A 425 -29.90 -10.06 -15.59
N VAL A 426 -30.84 -10.23 -14.66
CA VAL A 426 -30.86 -11.35 -13.71
C VAL A 426 -31.06 -12.66 -14.46
N GLY A 427 -30.12 -13.63 -14.34
CA GLY A 427 -30.26 -14.99 -14.84
C GLY A 427 -29.77 -15.26 -16.26
N CYS A 428 -29.19 -14.32 -16.98
CA CYS A 428 -28.62 -14.56 -18.31
C CYS A 428 -27.22 -15.16 -18.23
N ARG A 429 -27.13 -16.50 -18.17
CA ARG A 429 -25.94 -17.22 -18.63
C ARG A 429 -25.85 -17.07 -20.17
N GLN A 430 -24.80 -16.41 -20.65
CA GLN A 430 -24.26 -16.39 -22.02
C GLN A 430 -25.24 -16.90 -23.12
N ASN A 431 -25.80 -15.98 -23.94
CA ASN A 431 -26.32 -16.15 -25.32
C ASN A 431 -27.69 -15.52 -25.64
N GLN A 432 -28.19 -14.58 -24.86
CA GLN A 432 -29.31 -13.74 -25.35
C GLN A 432 -28.87 -12.27 -25.35
N GLN A 433 -28.76 -11.66 -26.55
CA GLN A 433 -28.68 -10.21 -26.73
C GLN A 433 -30.04 -9.60 -26.34
N LEU A 434 -30.24 -9.38 -25.03
CA LEU A 434 -31.27 -8.46 -24.57
C LEU A 434 -30.70 -7.04 -24.79
N GLN A 435 -31.50 -6.16 -25.38
CA GLN A 435 -31.18 -4.73 -25.40
C GLN A 435 -31.21 -4.23 -23.96
N THR A 436 -30.04 -4.12 -23.35
CA THR A 436 -29.85 -3.53 -22.03
C THR A 436 -29.76 -2.02 -22.21
N GLU A 437 -30.48 -1.28 -21.40
CA GLU A 437 -30.34 0.18 -21.38
C GLU A 437 -28.92 0.53 -20.94
N THR A 438 -28.26 1.36 -21.71
CA THR A 438 -26.88 1.81 -21.45
C THR A 438 -26.88 3.32 -21.50
N ALA A 439 -26.22 3.95 -20.54
CA ALA A 439 -25.97 5.39 -20.57
C ALA A 439 -24.49 5.70 -20.42
N VAL A 440 -24.07 6.76 -21.06
CA VAL A 440 -22.68 7.20 -21.13
C VAL A 440 -22.57 8.64 -20.63
N LEU A 441 -21.54 8.89 -19.85
CA LEU A 441 -21.14 10.22 -19.39
C LEU A 441 -19.69 10.47 -19.78
N GLU A 442 -19.43 11.63 -20.35
CA GLU A 442 -18.08 12.07 -20.71
C GLU A 442 -17.81 13.46 -20.14
N TYR A 443 -16.62 13.66 -19.61
CA TYR A 443 -16.19 14.95 -19.11
C TYR A 443 -14.67 15.09 -19.17
N GLU A 444 -14.18 16.28 -19.54
CA GLU A 444 -12.79 16.65 -19.41
C GLU A 444 -12.68 17.76 -18.34
N ASP A 445 -12.07 17.43 -17.23
CA ASP A 445 -11.88 18.37 -16.12
C ASP A 445 -10.69 19.29 -16.41
N THR A 446 -10.96 20.55 -16.74
CA THR A 446 -9.95 21.56 -17.02
C THR A 446 -9.67 22.47 -15.82
N ASP A 447 -10.38 22.23 -14.69
CA ASP A 447 -10.26 23.02 -13.47
C ASP A 447 -9.69 22.18 -12.34
N HIS A 448 -8.38 22.21 -12.17
CA HIS A 448 -7.65 21.45 -11.16
C HIS A 448 -7.98 19.94 -11.15
N PRO A 449 -7.74 19.19 -12.26
CA PRO A 449 -8.11 17.79 -12.35
C PRO A 449 -7.34 16.93 -11.36
N TYR A 450 -8.01 15.90 -10.81
CA TYR A 450 -7.35 14.85 -10.04
C TYR A 450 -6.78 13.82 -11.01
N LEU A 451 -5.44 13.78 -11.14
CA LEU A 451 -4.74 12.95 -12.13
C LEU A 451 -4.33 11.58 -11.60
N GLN A 452 -4.53 11.34 -10.29
CA GLN A 452 -4.21 10.08 -9.62
C GLN A 452 -5.12 9.85 -8.43
N GLY A 453 -5.18 8.62 -7.94
CA GLY A 453 -5.92 8.28 -6.73
C GLY A 453 -6.48 6.86 -6.74
N ALA A 454 -6.91 6.42 -5.57
CA ALA A 454 -7.54 5.15 -5.30
C ALA A 454 -8.98 5.07 -5.86
N VAL A 455 -9.67 3.98 -5.58
CA VAL A 455 -11.09 3.77 -5.89
C VAL A 455 -11.92 3.62 -4.64
N GLY A 456 -13.23 3.70 -4.75
CA GLY A 456 -14.11 3.54 -3.61
C GLY A 456 -15.57 3.40 -3.96
N VAL A 457 -16.36 3.30 -2.91
CA VAL A 457 -17.82 3.25 -2.96
C VAL A 457 -18.40 4.27 -1.99
N SER A 458 -19.52 4.88 -2.34
CA SER A 458 -20.14 5.87 -1.47
C SER A 458 -21.67 5.90 -1.59
N VAL A 459 -22.33 6.32 -0.52
CA VAL A 459 -23.78 6.45 -0.42
C VAL A 459 -24.10 7.72 0.38
N ARG A 460 -25.28 8.34 0.11
CA ARG A 460 -25.73 9.55 0.82
C ARG A 460 -27.23 9.53 1.08
N ASN A 461 -27.66 10.36 2.03
CA ASN A 461 -29.07 10.69 2.27
C ASN A 461 -29.95 9.45 2.49
N GLY A 462 -29.58 8.56 3.40
CA GLY A 462 -30.34 7.35 3.69
C GLY A 462 -30.22 6.25 2.65
N SER A 463 -29.25 6.32 1.76
CA SER A 463 -29.05 5.31 0.72
C SER A 463 -28.33 4.07 1.23
N HIS A 464 -28.59 2.95 0.56
CA HIS A 464 -27.96 1.66 0.77
C HIS A 464 -27.70 1.00 -0.58
N ALA A 465 -26.45 0.64 -0.83
CA ALA A 465 -26.04 -0.14 -1.99
C ALA A 465 -25.27 -1.38 -1.58
N LYS A 466 -25.26 -2.40 -2.42
CA LYS A 466 -24.34 -3.53 -2.34
C LYS A 466 -23.53 -3.64 -3.61
N TYR A 467 -22.35 -4.22 -3.48
CA TYR A 467 -21.38 -4.41 -4.57
C TYR A 467 -20.95 -5.87 -4.56
N SER A 468 -21.00 -6.55 -5.72
CA SER A 468 -20.56 -7.95 -5.84
C SER A 468 -19.08 -8.04 -6.23
N SER A 469 -18.58 -7.08 -7.00
CA SER A 469 -17.16 -7.01 -7.35
C SER A 469 -16.68 -5.61 -7.71
N ILE A 470 -15.37 -5.42 -7.62
CA ILE A 470 -14.65 -4.27 -8.19
C ILE A 470 -13.49 -4.81 -9.01
N ARG A 471 -13.41 -4.42 -10.28
CA ARG A 471 -12.30 -4.81 -11.15
C ARG A 471 -11.52 -3.59 -11.60
N MET A 472 -10.20 -3.67 -11.47
CA MET A 472 -9.25 -2.70 -11.98
C MET A 472 -8.54 -3.26 -13.20
N ARG A 473 -8.34 -2.45 -14.24
CA ARG A 473 -7.57 -2.83 -15.42
C ARG A 473 -6.84 -1.65 -16.04
N CYS A 474 -5.76 -1.93 -16.74
CA CYS A 474 -5.04 -0.94 -17.53
C CYS A 474 -5.94 -0.42 -18.66
N ASN A 475 -5.84 0.86 -18.93
CA ASN A 475 -6.40 1.42 -20.18
C ASN A 475 -5.55 0.89 -21.33
N SER A 476 -6.18 0.18 -22.25
CA SER A 476 -5.54 -0.36 -23.46
C SER A 476 -5.25 0.73 -24.48
#